data_c1e3a0cca461d1dddaf4534ad279f56c
#
_entry.id   c1e3a0cca461d1dddaf4534ad279f56c
#
_cell.length_a   1.000
_cell.length_b   1.000
_cell.length_c   1.000
_cell.angle_alpha   90.00
_cell.angle_beta   90.00
_cell.angle_gamma   90.00
#
_symmetry.space_group_name_H-M   'P 1'
#
loop_
_entity.id
_entity.type
_entity.pdbx_description
1 polymer ?
#
loop_
_entity_poly.entity_id
_entity_poly.type
_entity_poly.pdbx_seq_one_letter_code
_entity_poly.pdbx_strand_id
1 'polypeptide(L)'
;MPADFYALSTRNPKGVRVYSRSGINLQARNQRNCAAFASPDQAQVAFLEQGGPQRDRQALDPDGDGYACGWDPAPYRLAIQN
;
A
#
# COMPACT_ATOMS: atom_id res chain seq x y z
N MET A 1 -11.68 -4.06 -3.28
CA MET A 1 -10.79 -4.89 -4.11
C MET A 1 -9.91 -5.74 -3.21
N PRO A 2 -9.85 -7.07 -3.40
CA PRO A 2 -8.94 -7.91 -2.62
C PRO A 2 -7.48 -7.59 -2.90
N ALA A 3 -6.63 -7.76 -1.90
CA ALA A 3 -5.20 -7.40 -2.02
C ALA A 3 -4.48 -8.24 -3.08
N ASP A 4 -4.79 -9.54 -3.19
CA ASP A 4 -4.18 -10.41 -4.19
C ASP A 4 -4.54 -9.97 -5.61
N PHE A 5 -5.78 -9.58 -5.84
CA PHE A 5 -6.21 -9.04 -7.13
C PHE A 5 -5.47 -7.75 -7.45
N TYR A 6 -5.30 -6.88 -6.47
CA TYR A 6 -4.56 -5.63 -6.65
C TYR A 6 -3.09 -5.90 -7.01
N ALA A 7 -2.46 -6.88 -6.36
CA ALA A 7 -1.08 -7.25 -6.66
C ALA A 7 -0.90 -7.69 -8.12
N LEU A 8 -1.90 -8.37 -8.68
CA LEU A 8 -1.86 -8.83 -10.06
C LEU A 8 -2.21 -7.74 -11.06
N SER A 9 -2.95 -6.71 -10.65
CA SER A 9 -3.33 -5.60 -11.51
C SER A 9 -2.28 -4.49 -11.57
N THR A 10 -1.29 -4.50 -10.69
CA THR A 10 -0.19 -3.53 -10.67
C THR A 10 1.10 -4.19 -11.14
N ARG A 11 2.08 -3.39 -11.57
CA ARG A 11 3.33 -3.90 -12.13
C ARG A 11 4.58 -3.43 -11.43
N ASN A 12 4.50 -2.30 -10.73
CA ASN A 12 5.67 -1.74 -10.06
C ASN A 12 6.05 -2.56 -8.82
N PRO A 13 7.34 -2.75 -8.56
CA PRO A 13 7.77 -3.38 -7.32
C PRO A 13 7.61 -2.43 -6.14
N LYS A 14 7.62 -3.01 -4.93
CA LYS A 14 7.60 -2.25 -3.69
C LYS A 14 8.72 -1.22 -3.67
N GLY A 15 8.40 0.01 -3.26
CA GLY A 15 9.37 1.10 -3.14
C GLY A 15 9.54 1.96 -4.37
N VAL A 16 8.97 1.55 -5.50
CA VAL A 16 9.04 2.34 -6.74
C VAL A 16 7.84 3.28 -6.81
N ARG A 17 8.10 4.58 -6.78
CA ARG A 17 7.03 5.59 -6.80
C ARG A 17 6.27 5.59 -8.11
N VAL A 18 4.96 5.56 -8.02
CA VAL A 18 4.03 5.68 -9.15
C VAL A 18 3.06 6.84 -8.92
N TYR A 19 2.75 7.15 -7.66
CA TYR A 19 1.80 8.18 -7.28
C TYR A 19 2.50 9.34 -6.60
N SER A 20 2.06 10.57 -6.89
CA SER A 20 2.59 11.76 -6.22
C SER A 20 2.19 11.80 -4.76
N ARG A 21 3.11 12.23 -3.91
CA ARG A 21 2.85 12.38 -2.49
C ARG A 21 3.34 13.74 -2.03
N SER A 22 2.48 14.47 -1.33
CA SER A 22 2.82 15.73 -0.71
C SER A 22 2.12 15.84 0.63
N GLY A 23 2.70 16.59 1.55
CA GLY A 23 2.13 16.76 2.87
C GLY A 23 3.18 16.85 3.95
N ILE A 24 2.73 17.25 5.13
CA ILE A 24 3.59 17.44 6.30
C ILE A 24 3.58 16.18 7.14
N ASN A 25 4.76 15.76 7.63
CA ASN A 25 4.91 14.66 8.58
C ASN A 25 4.38 13.32 8.07
N LEU A 26 4.57 13.05 6.77
CA LEU A 26 4.06 11.81 6.17
C LEU A 26 4.62 10.56 6.87
N GLN A 27 5.92 10.55 7.21
CA GLN A 27 6.52 9.39 7.86
C GLN A 27 5.98 9.16 9.27
N ALA A 28 5.82 10.24 10.06
CA ALA A 28 5.28 10.12 11.41
C ALA A 28 3.82 9.67 11.38
N ARG A 29 3.03 10.20 10.46
CA ARG A 29 1.64 9.79 10.28
C ARG A 29 1.55 8.33 9.83
N ASN A 30 2.44 7.91 8.93
CA ASN A 30 2.52 6.53 8.47
C ASN A 30 2.78 5.58 9.62
N GLN A 31 3.80 5.85 10.44
CA GLN A 31 4.14 5.00 11.57
C GLN A 31 2.97 4.86 12.55
N ARG A 32 2.32 5.97 12.87
CA ARG A 32 1.19 5.98 13.82
C ARG A 32 -0.01 5.21 13.25
N ASN A 33 -0.35 5.48 12.00
CA ASN A 33 -1.56 4.90 11.40
C ASN A 33 -1.35 3.45 11.03
N CYS A 34 -0.16 3.06 10.58
CA CYS A 34 0.14 1.66 10.30
C CYS A 34 0.11 0.80 11.56
N ALA A 35 0.46 1.36 12.71
CA ALA A 35 0.45 0.63 13.97
C ALA A 35 -0.96 0.17 14.38
N ALA A 36 -2.01 0.75 13.82
CA ALA A 36 -3.39 0.37 14.09
C ALA A 36 -3.79 -0.96 13.44
N PHE A 37 -2.99 -1.46 12.50
CA PHE A 37 -3.29 -2.70 11.78
C PHE A 37 -2.44 -3.86 12.31
N ALA A 38 -3.03 -5.04 12.37
CA ALA A 38 -2.33 -6.23 12.87
C ALA A 38 -1.30 -6.75 11.86
N SER A 39 -1.46 -6.44 10.57
CA SER A 39 -0.54 -6.91 9.53
C SER A 39 -0.55 -5.95 8.35
N PRO A 40 0.51 -5.98 7.50
CA PRO A 40 0.49 -5.22 6.24
C PRO A 40 -0.67 -5.60 5.32
N ASP A 41 -1.09 -6.87 5.32
CA ASP A 41 -2.23 -7.31 4.52
C ASP A 41 -3.52 -6.59 4.92
N GLN A 42 -3.77 -6.47 6.22
CA GLN A 42 -4.94 -5.75 6.71
C GLN A 42 -4.87 -4.26 6.36
N ALA A 43 -3.69 -3.68 6.46
CA ALA A 43 -3.49 -2.28 6.10
C ALA A 43 -3.76 -2.06 4.60
N GLN A 44 -3.31 -2.96 3.75
CA GLN A 44 -3.52 -2.84 2.31
C GLN A 44 -4.99 -2.95 1.95
N VAL A 45 -5.72 -3.86 2.57
CA VAL A 45 -7.17 -3.99 2.34
C VAL A 45 -7.89 -2.71 2.74
N ALA A 46 -7.59 -2.18 3.93
CA ALA A 46 -8.20 -0.93 4.40
C ALA A 46 -7.85 0.26 3.49
N PHE A 47 -6.61 0.33 3.04
CA PHE A 47 -6.13 1.36 2.12
C PHE A 47 -6.93 1.35 0.82
N LEU A 48 -7.14 0.18 0.23
CA LEU A 48 -7.92 0.05 -1.00
C LEU A 48 -9.40 0.41 -0.77
N GLU A 49 -9.97 0.02 0.36
CA GLU A 49 -11.36 0.33 0.70
C GLU A 49 -11.58 1.82 0.89
N GLN A 50 -10.56 2.56 1.33
CA GLN A 50 -10.64 4.00 1.56
C GLN A 50 -10.38 4.83 0.32
N GLY A 51 -10.22 4.22 -0.84
CA GLY A 51 -10.02 4.92 -2.10
C GLY A 51 -8.70 4.63 -2.79
N GLY A 52 -7.83 3.83 -2.18
CA GLY A 52 -6.57 3.42 -2.77
C GLY A 52 -5.53 4.52 -2.84
N PRO A 53 -4.53 4.36 -3.75
CA PRO A 53 -3.39 5.27 -3.79
C PRO A 53 -3.71 6.71 -4.15
N GLN A 54 -4.85 6.96 -4.80
CA GLN A 54 -5.27 8.31 -5.15
C GLN A 54 -5.82 9.08 -3.94
N ARG A 55 -6.18 8.39 -2.86
CA ARG A 55 -6.80 8.98 -1.67
C ARG A 55 -6.17 8.48 -0.37
N ASP A 56 -4.87 8.61 -0.27
CA ASP A 56 -4.14 8.12 0.89
C ASP A 56 -4.25 9.10 2.06
N ARG A 57 -5.43 9.16 2.67
CA ARG A 57 -5.73 10.13 3.74
C ARG A 57 -4.96 9.88 5.03
N GLN A 58 -4.64 8.61 5.29
CA GLN A 58 -3.96 8.22 6.52
C GLN A 58 -2.44 8.10 6.36
N ALA A 59 -1.92 8.49 5.19
CA ALA A 59 -0.50 8.37 4.87
C ALA A 59 0.01 6.93 5.03
N LEU A 60 -0.78 5.95 4.61
CA LEU A 60 -0.38 4.54 4.66
C LEU A 60 0.64 4.22 3.58
N ASP A 61 0.72 5.04 2.53
CA ASP A 61 1.60 4.85 1.39
C ASP A 61 2.40 6.13 1.12
N PRO A 62 3.32 6.51 2.03
CA PRO A 62 4.01 7.79 1.89
C PRO A 62 5.03 7.83 0.75
N ASP A 63 5.54 6.68 0.29
CA ASP A 63 6.48 6.63 -0.83
C ASP A 63 5.78 6.58 -2.20
N GLY A 64 4.45 6.45 -2.22
CA GLY A 64 3.69 6.53 -3.46
C GLY A 64 3.82 5.31 -4.36
N ASP A 65 4.18 4.15 -3.82
CA ASP A 65 4.27 2.93 -4.62
C ASP A 65 2.92 2.23 -4.79
N GLY A 66 1.90 2.66 -4.05
CA GLY A 66 0.57 2.06 -4.09
C GLY A 66 0.37 0.92 -3.09
N TYR A 67 1.35 0.69 -2.21
CA TYR A 67 1.34 -0.42 -1.26
C TYR A 67 1.45 0.13 0.17
N ALA A 68 0.44 -0.16 0.99
CA ALA A 68 0.33 0.41 2.33
C ALA A 68 1.21 -0.31 3.34
N CYS A 69 1.83 0.45 4.24
CA CYS A 69 2.47 -0.08 5.46
C CYS A 69 3.49 -1.19 5.19
N GLY A 70 4.25 -1.07 4.09
CA GLY A 70 5.26 -2.07 3.75
C GLY A 70 4.72 -3.34 3.13
N TRP A 71 3.46 -3.34 2.72
CA TRP A 71 2.87 -4.48 2.02
C TRP A 71 3.62 -4.75 0.72
N ASP A 72 3.89 -6.04 0.43
CA ASP A 72 4.66 -6.44 -0.73
C ASP A 72 3.81 -7.30 -1.67
N PRO A 73 3.61 -6.89 -2.94
CA PRO A 73 2.82 -7.68 -3.89
C PRO A 73 3.55 -8.91 -4.43
N ALA A 74 4.86 -9.02 -4.24
CA ALA A 74 5.66 -10.06 -4.88
C ALA A 74 5.20 -11.49 -4.60
N PRO A 75 4.83 -11.88 -3.35
CA PRO A 75 4.38 -13.23 -3.09
C PRO A 75 3.14 -13.62 -3.90
N TYR A 76 2.23 -12.67 -4.11
CA TYR A 76 1.00 -12.94 -4.87
C TYR A 76 1.29 -13.12 -6.35
N ARG A 77 2.24 -12.36 -6.88
CA ARG A 77 2.65 -12.47 -8.28
C ARG A 77 3.37 -13.80 -8.55
N LEU A 78 4.22 -14.23 -7.63
CA LEU A 78 4.95 -15.48 -7.76
C LEU A 78 4.02 -16.68 -7.72
N ALA A 79 2.97 -16.65 -6.90
CA ALA A 79 2.02 -17.74 -6.80
C ALA A 79 1.29 -18.00 -8.12
N ILE A 80 1.06 -16.94 -8.91
CA ILE A 80 0.38 -17.07 -10.21
C ILE A 80 1.34 -17.58 -11.30
N GLN A 81 2.63 -17.28 -11.20
CA GLN A 81 3.61 -17.67 -12.21
C GLN A 81 3.98 -19.15 -12.15
N ASN A 82 3.61 -19.84 -11.11
CA ASN A 82 3.84 -21.27 -10.97
C ASN A 82 2.67 -22.07 -11.53
#